data_4c8a70bbe3748a948471a26b5905a91e
#
_entry.id   4c8a70bbe3748a948471a26b5905a91e
#
_cell.length_a   1.000
_cell.length_b   1.000
_cell.length_c   1.000
_cell.angle_alpha   90.00
_cell.angle_beta   90.00
_cell.angle_gamma   90.00
#
_symmetry.space_group_name_H-M   'P 1'
#
loop_
_entity.id
_entity.type
_entity.pdbx_description
1 polymer ?
#
loop_
_entity_poly.entity_id
_entity_poly.type
_entity_poly.pdbx_seq_one_letter_code
_entity_poly.pdbx_strand_id
1 'polypeptide(L)'
;IAGQFFGLAKVLHLSVFVAGAGFAIGGIDALVTRRMCFRPADDAYENYAGPPALIVGLMALAVGAGMIGAAYLLDNEQWRSTLNTLMRRPAPLLATGGLFLVGLGVLMMLNPQGRSSWVWRILVYLPRSLIGLVVVAAGIAAIGLGVWEWLEPQAFRAFIETVPQRVDQLLSRVAF
;
A
#
# COMPACT_ATOMS: atom_id res chain seq x y z
N ILE A 1 -11.48 -3.57 31.16
CA ILE A 1 -12.58 -4.45 31.63
C ILE A 1 -13.14 -5.27 30.46
N ALA A 2 -13.52 -4.67 29.31
CA ALA A 2 -14.05 -5.41 28.17
C ALA A 2 -13.04 -6.43 27.58
N GLY A 3 -11.75 -6.10 27.54
CA GLY A 3 -10.72 -6.99 27.04
C GLY A 3 -10.45 -8.25 27.87
N GLN A 4 -10.81 -8.24 29.15
CA GLN A 4 -10.73 -9.42 30.03
C GLN A 4 -11.89 -10.39 29.81
N PHE A 5 -13.06 -9.89 29.43
CA PHE A 5 -14.24 -10.72 29.17
C PHE A 5 -14.23 -11.43 27.82
N PHE A 6 -13.65 -10.83 26.77
CA PHE A 6 -13.69 -11.38 25.41
C PHE A 6 -12.33 -11.92 24.91
N GLY A 7 -11.28 -11.81 25.70
CA GLY A 7 -9.92 -12.09 25.26
C GLY A 7 -9.47 -11.06 24.22
N LEU A 8 -8.51 -10.21 24.56
CA LEU A 8 -8.00 -9.11 23.71
C LEU A 8 -7.69 -9.56 22.26
N ALA A 9 -7.22 -10.81 22.09
CA ALA A 9 -6.93 -11.39 20.80
C ALA A 9 -8.18 -11.54 19.90
N LYS A 10 -9.30 -12.03 20.45
CA LYS A 10 -10.55 -12.22 19.69
C LYS A 10 -11.18 -10.91 19.28
N VAL A 11 -11.11 -9.89 20.14
CA VAL A 11 -11.60 -8.54 19.81
C VAL A 11 -10.77 -7.92 18.69
N LEU A 12 -9.45 -8.09 18.73
CA LEU A 12 -8.57 -7.60 17.69
C LEU A 12 -8.85 -8.28 16.33
N HIS A 13 -8.98 -9.61 16.32
CA HIS A 13 -9.30 -10.37 15.09
C HIS A 13 -10.64 -9.91 14.50
N LEU A 14 -11.67 -9.77 15.32
CA LEU A 14 -12.98 -9.30 14.89
C LEU A 14 -12.89 -7.87 14.32
N SER A 15 -12.14 -6.97 14.96
CA SER A 15 -11.96 -5.59 14.49
C SER A 15 -11.27 -5.56 13.13
N VAL A 16 -10.21 -6.35 12.94
CA VAL A 16 -9.49 -6.45 11.67
C VAL A 16 -10.39 -7.04 10.58
N PHE A 17 -11.16 -8.08 10.92
CA PHE A 17 -12.12 -8.68 9.98
C PHE A 17 -13.20 -7.69 9.55
N VAL A 18 -13.83 -7.00 10.48
CA VAL A 18 -14.89 -6.00 10.20
C VAL A 18 -14.34 -4.83 9.37
N ALA A 19 -13.15 -4.33 9.73
CA ALA A 19 -12.50 -3.29 8.94
C ALA A 19 -12.18 -3.77 7.52
N GLY A 20 -11.64 -4.99 7.38
CA GLY A 20 -11.37 -5.62 6.09
C GLY A 20 -12.63 -5.79 5.24
N ALA A 21 -13.74 -6.23 5.84
CA ALA A 21 -15.04 -6.33 5.17
C ALA A 21 -15.53 -4.96 4.69
N GLY A 22 -15.39 -3.92 5.50
CA GLY A 22 -15.73 -2.54 5.11
C GLY A 22 -14.94 -2.06 3.89
N PHE A 23 -13.62 -2.28 3.88
CA PHE A 23 -12.78 -1.95 2.74
C PHE A 23 -13.14 -2.77 1.49
N ALA A 24 -13.42 -4.07 1.64
CA ALA A 24 -13.81 -4.92 0.52
C ALA A 24 -15.14 -4.49 -0.10
N ILE A 25 -16.14 -4.21 0.73
CA ILE A 25 -17.46 -3.74 0.27
C ILE A 25 -17.33 -2.37 -0.42
N GLY A 26 -16.61 -1.41 0.18
CA GLY A 26 -16.35 -0.12 -0.42
C GLY A 26 -15.56 -0.22 -1.73
N GLY A 27 -14.61 -1.15 -1.81
CA GLY A 27 -13.87 -1.45 -3.03
C GLY A 27 -14.75 -2.00 -4.14
N ILE A 28 -15.62 -2.96 -3.83
CA ILE A 28 -16.60 -3.52 -4.79
C ILE A 28 -17.56 -2.42 -5.27
N ASP A 29 -18.11 -1.62 -4.35
CA ASP A 29 -19.00 -0.52 -4.71
C ASP A 29 -18.30 0.46 -5.67
N ALA A 30 -17.07 0.86 -5.38
CA ALA A 30 -16.28 1.74 -6.25
C ALA A 30 -16.02 1.14 -7.64
N LEU A 31 -15.83 -0.17 -7.74
CA LEU A 31 -15.65 -0.88 -9.01
C LEU A 31 -16.94 -0.93 -9.84
N VAL A 32 -18.08 -1.17 -9.18
CA VAL A 32 -19.39 -1.29 -9.82
C VAL A 32 -19.92 0.09 -10.23
N THR A 33 -19.91 1.03 -9.30
CA THR A 33 -20.49 2.38 -9.55
C THR A 33 -19.53 3.29 -10.32
N ARG A 34 -18.23 2.95 -10.38
CA ARG A 34 -17.16 3.79 -10.91
C ARG A 34 -17.12 5.18 -10.27
N ARG A 35 -17.54 5.25 -9.02
CA ARG A 35 -17.58 6.47 -8.21
C ARG A 35 -17.09 6.16 -6.83
N MET A 36 -16.26 7.02 -6.27
CA MET A 36 -15.84 6.94 -4.90
C MET A 36 -15.74 8.35 -4.33
N CYS A 37 -16.35 8.55 -3.18
CA CYS A 37 -16.31 9.82 -2.46
C CYS A 37 -15.49 9.61 -1.21
N PHE A 38 -14.36 10.30 -1.10
CA PHE A 38 -13.61 10.41 0.15
C PHE A 38 -13.95 11.74 0.82
N ARG A 39 -14.25 11.68 2.10
CA ARG A 39 -14.38 12.86 2.96
C ARG A 39 -13.14 12.93 3.84
N PRO A 40 -12.07 13.66 3.43
CA PRO A 40 -10.99 13.99 4.34
C PRO A 40 -11.53 14.90 5.46
N ALA A 41 -10.81 14.96 6.60
CA ALA A 41 -11.23 15.65 7.80
C ALA A 41 -11.56 17.15 7.62
N ASP A 42 -11.13 17.77 6.53
CA ASP A 42 -11.26 19.20 6.23
C ASP A 42 -12.46 19.58 5.35
N ASP A 43 -13.57 18.86 5.44
CA ASP A 43 -14.83 19.12 4.71
C ASP A 43 -14.73 19.24 3.17
N ALA A 44 -13.56 18.99 2.58
CA ALA A 44 -13.38 18.94 1.15
C ALA A 44 -13.73 17.53 0.62
N TYR A 45 -14.83 17.40 -0.12
CA TYR A 45 -15.16 16.14 -0.80
C TYR A 45 -14.23 15.95 -2.00
N GLU A 46 -13.41 14.89 -1.97
CA GLU A 46 -12.69 14.41 -3.16
C GLU A 46 -13.54 13.36 -3.84
N ASN A 47 -14.16 13.74 -4.96
CA ASN A 47 -14.93 12.82 -5.79
C ASN A 47 -14.04 12.24 -6.86
N TYR A 48 -13.84 10.94 -6.81
CA TYR A 48 -13.20 10.17 -7.87
C TYR A 48 -14.26 9.53 -8.74
N ALA A 49 -14.21 9.78 -10.06
CA ALA A 49 -15.12 9.16 -11.04
C ALA A 49 -14.31 8.58 -12.20
N GLY A 50 -14.77 7.45 -12.75
CA GLY A 50 -14.10 6.77 -13.85
C GLY A 50 -12.84 6.03 -13.44
N PRO A 51 -11.72 6.13 -14.22
CA PRO A 51 -10.49 5.37 -13.96
C PRO A 51 -9.90 5.54 -12.56
N PRO A 52 -9.85 6.75 -11.95
CA PRO A 52 -9.39 6.91 -10.59
C PRO A 52 -10.19 6.11 -9.57
N ALA A 53 -11.53 6.06 -9.71
CA ALA A 53 -12.37 5.31 -8.81
C ALA A 53 -12.11 3.79 -8.91
N LEU A 54 -11.79 3.27 -10.10
CA LEU A 54 -11.41 1.87 -10.29
C LEU A 54 -10.09 1.54 -9.57
N ILE A 55 -9.10 2.42 -9.66
CA ILE A 55 -7.80 2.22 -8.98
C ILE A 55 -8.00 2.20 -7.47
N VAL A 56 -8.73 3.18 -6.92
CA VAL A 56 -9.04 3.24 -5.49
C VAL A 56 -9.85 2.01 -5.06
N GLY A 57 -10.84 1.61 -5.86
CA GLY A 57 -11.66 0.42 -5.62
C GLY A 57 -10.82 -0.86 -5.55
N LEU A 58 -9.90 -1.06 -6.49
CA LEU A 58 -8.97 -2.20 -6.49
C LEU A 58 -8.04 -2.17 -5.28
N MET A 59 -7.49 -1.01 -4.93
CA MET A 59 -6.64 -0.87 -3.75
C MET A 59 -7.41 -1.18 -2.46
N ALA A 60 -8.63 -0.64 -2.32
CA ALA A 60 -9.48 -0.90 -1.16
C ALA A 60 -9.84 -2.40 -1.05
N LEU A 61 -10.16 -3.03 -2.19
CA LEU A 61 -10.45 -4.46 -2.25
C LEU A 61 -9.23 -5.30 -1.86
N ALA A 62 -8.05 -4.95 -2.35
CA ALA A 62 -6.80 -5.65 -2.02
C ALA A 62 -6.46 -5.52 -0.52
N VAL A 63 -6.61 -4.31 0.05
CA VAL A 63 -6.44 -4.08 1.49
C VAL A 63 -7.47 -4.87 2.29
N GLY A 64 -8.74 -4.81 1.90
CA GLY A 64 -9.83 -5.54 2.54
C GLY A 64 -9.60 -7.05 2.54
N ALA A 65 -9.26 -7.61 1.38
CA ALA A 65 -8.94 -9.04 1.25
C ALA A 65 -7.72 -9.44 2.09
N GLY A 66 -6.67 -8.59 2.09
CA GLY A 66 -5.49 -8.80 2.92
C GLY A 66 -5.80 -8.80 4.42
N MET A 67 -6.63 -7.87 4.89
CA MET A 67 -7.06 -7.79 6.30
C MET A 67 -7.92 -9.00 6.69
N ILE A 68 -8.88 -9.41 5.85
CA ILE A 68 -9.71 -10.60 6.09
C ILE A 68 -8.82 -11.85 6.12
N GLY A 69 -7.91 -11.98 5.15
CA GLY A 69 -6.96 -13.08 5.10
C GLY A 69 -6.06 -13.12 6.33
N ALA A 70 -5.52 -11.97 6.76
CA ALA A 70 -4.70 -11.86 7.96
C ALA A 70 -5.49 -12.25 9.22
N ALA A 71 -6.73 -11.78 9.37
CA ALA A 71 -7.60 -12.14 10.49
C ALA A 71 -7.84 -13.65 10.55
N TYR A 72 -8.14 -14.29 9.40
CA TYR A 72 -8.35 -15.72 9.30
C TYR A 72 -7.08 -16.54 9.61
N LEU A 73 -5.93 -16.10 9.05
CA LEU A 73 -4.65 -16.79 9.26
C LEU A 73 -4.15 -16.67 10.70
N LEU A 74 -4.42 -15.55 11.38
CA LEU A 74 -4.03 -15.35 12.77
C LEU A 74 -4.85 -16.19 13.76
N ASP A 75 -6.09 -16.55 13.42
CA ASP A 75 -6.95 -17.38 14.26
C ASP A 75 -6.56 -18.88 14.19
N ASN A 76 -5.89 -19.33 13.12
CA ASN A 76 -5.51 -20.70 12.91
C ASN A 76 -4.01 -20.93 13.22
N GLU A 77 -3.73 -21.74 14.26
CA GLU A 77 -2.35 -22.01 14.69
C GLU A 77 -1.46 -22.66 13.62
N GLN A 78 -2.04 -23.49 12.75
CA GLN A 78 -1.29 -24.11 11.64
C GLN A 78 -0.77 -23.06 10.63
N TRP A 79 -1.56 -22.04 10.35
CA TRP A 79 -1.20 -20.97 9.42
C TRP A 79 -0.30 -19.91 10.01
N ARG A 80 -0.26 -19.80 11.34
CA ARG A 80 0.60 -18.87 12.05
C ARG A 80 2.09 -19.13 11.77
N SER A 81 2.51 -20.37 11.71
CA SER A 81 3.88 -20.75 11.35
C SER A 81 4.19 -20.43 9.90
N THR A 82 3.26 -20.66 8.98
CA THR A 82 3.37 -20.33 7.55
C THR A 82 3.44 -18.83 7.34
N LEU A 83 2.59 -18.06 8.02
CA LEU A 83 2.61 -16.60 7.98
C LEU A 83 3.94 -16.04 8.50
N ASN A 84 4.44 -16.56 9.62
CA ASN A 84 5.75 -16.17 10.15
C ASN A 84 6.89 -16.47 9.18
N THR A 85 6.80 -17.57 8.44
CA THR A 85 7.80 -17.94 7.43
C THR A 85 7.71 -17.01 6.21
N LEU A 86 6.50 -16.68 5.76
CA LEU A 86 6.25 -15.72 4.68
C LEU A 86 6.70 -14.30 5.06
N MET A 87 6.42 -13.87 6.30
CA MET A 87 6.82 -12.54 6.80
C MET A 87 8.34 -12.41 7.01
N ARG A 88 9.04 -13.53 7.15
CA ARG A 88 10.53 -13.54 7.22
C ARG A 88 11.18 -13.33 5.85
N ARG A 89 10.44 -13.49 4.74
CA ARG A 89 10.92 -13.20 3.40
C ARG A 89 10.47 -11.81 2.97
N PRO A 90 11.37 -10.94 2.52
CA PRO A 90 11.01 -9.59 2.11
C PRO A 90 10.21 -9.54 0.80
N ALA A 91 10.30 -10.57 -0.06
CA ALA A 91 9.64 -10.59 -1.37
C ALA A 91 8.14 -10.30 -1.34
N PRO A 92 7.30 -10.98 -0.52
CA PRO A 92 5.86 -10.70 -0.51
C PRO A 92 5.54 -9.28 -0.04
N LEU A 93 6.29 -8.77 0.95
CA LEU A 93 6.12 -7.42 1.46
C LEU A 93 6.54 -6.36 0.43
N LEU A 94 7.65 -6.59 -0.27
CA LEU A 94 8.12 -5.72 -1.34
C LEU A 94 7.16 -5.70 -2.53
N ALA A 95 6.66 -6.87 -2.94
CA ALA A 95 5.72 -6.96 -4.05
C ALA A 95 4.37 -6.30 -3.73
N THR A 96 3.77 -6.62 -2.58
CA THR A 96 2.48 -6.04 -2.16
C THR A 96 2.59 -4.56 -1.83
N GLY A 97 3.63 -4.15 -1.10
CA GLY A 97 3.93 -2.75 -0.81
C GLY A 97 4.23 -1.94 -2.07
N GLY A 98 4.99 -2.51 -2.99
CA GLY A 98 5.28 -1.91 -4.29
C GLY A 98 4.02 -1.70 -5.13
N LEU A 99 3.13 -2.70 -5.19
CA LEU A 99 1.85 -2.58 -5.89
C LEU A 99 0.98 -1.46 -5.29
N PHE A 100 0.96 -1.38 -3.96
CA PHE A 100 0.24 -0.32 -3.25
C PHE A 100 0.83 1.06 -3.56
N LEU A 101 2.16 1.20 -3.58
CA LEU A 101 2.84 2.45 -3.94
C LEU A 101 2.55 2.85 -5.39
N VAL A 102 2.55 1.91 -6.33
CA VAL A 102 2.16 2.19 -7.73
C VAL A 102 0.73 2.74 -7.79
N GLY A 103 -0.22 2.09 -7.13
CA GLY A 103 -1.61 2.57 -7.06
C GLY A 103 -1.71 3.97 -6.47
N LEU A 104 -1.04 4.22 -5.34
CA LEU A 104 -1.00 5.53 -4.69
C LEU A 104 -0.39 6.61 -5.59
N GLY A 105 0.74 6.31 -6.23
CA GLY A 105 1.42 7.25 -7.12
C GLY A 105 0.58 7.59 -8.34
N VAL A 106 -0.10 6.60 -8.94
CA VAL A 106 -1.04 6.85 -10.03
C VAL A 106 -2.20 7.72 -9.57
N LEU A 107 -2.76 7.50 -8.37
CA LEU A 107 -3.80 8.37 -7.81
C LEU A 107 -3.32 9.81 -7.62
N MET A 108 -2.07 10.00 -7.19
CA MET A 108 -1.48 11.35 -7.08
C MET A 108 -1.34 12.05 -8.44
N MET A 109 -1.12 11.29 -9.51
CA MET A 109 -1.03 11.82 -10.88
C MET A 109 -2.39 12.14 -11.50
N LEU A 110 -3.48 11.56 -10.97
CA LEU A 110 -4.82 11.82 -11.47
C LEU A 110 -5.40 13.08 -10.80
N ASN A 111 -5.89 14.01 -11.63
CA ASN A 111 -6.50 15.24 -11.13
C ASN A 111 -7.93 14.94 -10.62
N PRO A 112 -8.26 15.27 -9.34
CA PRO A 112 -9.64 15.14 -8.86
C PRO A 112 -10.57 16.06 -9.66
N GLN A 113 -11.74 15.54 -10.01
CA GLN A 113 -12.73 16.31 -10.77
C GLN A 113 -13.21 17.52 -9.96
N GLY A 114 -13.21 18.70 -10.56
CA GLY A 114 -13.84 19.91 -10.03
C GLY A 114 -12.95 21.13 -9.83
N ARG A 115 -11.64 21.03 -9.88
CA ARG A 115 -10.73 22.18 -9.72
C ARG A 115 -9.97 22.46 -11.01
N SER A 116 -10.44 23.44 -11.78
CA SER A 116 -9.85 23.78 -13.10
C SER A 116 -9.06 25.09 -13.13
N SER A 117 -8.81 25.75 -11.98
CA SER A 117 -8.07 27.00 -11.98
C SER A 117 -6.61 26.80 -12.41
N TRP A 118 -6.07 27.70 -13.23
CA TRP A 118 -4.68 27.67 -13.70
C TRP A 118 -3.67 27.68 -12.55
N VAL A 119 -3.94 28.46 -11.52
CA VAL A 119 -3.11 28.54 -10.30
C VAL A 119 -3.05 27.18 -9.60
N TRP A 120 -4.18 26.49 -9.47
CA TRP A 120 -4.24 25.15 -8.89
C TRP A 120 -3.41 24.13 -9.67
N ARG A 121 -3.45 24.21 -11.01
CA ARG A 121 -2.67 23.28 -11.85
C ARG A 121 -1.16 23.44 -11.65
N ILE A 122 -0.64 24.65 -11.54
CA ILE A 122 0.80 24.87 -11.42
C ILE A 122 1.29 24.65 -9.98
N LEU A 123 0.61 25.21 -8.99
CA LEU A 123 1.10 25.21 -7.61
C LEU A 123 0.83 23.90 -6.85
N VAL A 124 -0.22 23.19 -7.20
CA VAL A 124 -0.63 21.98 -6.44
C VAL A 124 -0.56 20.72 -7.29
N TYR A 125 -1.16 20.74 -8.48
CA TYR A 125 -1.25 19.52 -9.29
C TYR A 125 0.11 19.10 -9.87
N LEU A 126 0.92 20.02 -10.35
CA LEU A 126 2.21 19.69 -10.97
C LEU A 126 3.19 19.12 -9.93
N PRO A 127 3.42 19.71 -8.74
CA PRO A 127 4.25 19.09 -7.70
C PRO A 127 3.69 17.75 -7.23
N ARG A 128 2.36 17.64 -7.05
CA ARG A 128 1.70 16.39 -6.65
C ARG A 128 1.91 15.28 -7.69
N SER A 129 1.82 15.59 -8.98
CA SER A 129 2.04 14.62 -10.05
C SER A 129 3.50 14.18 -10.16
N LEU A 130 4.46 15.08 -9.93
CA LEU A 130 5.88 14.74 -9.87
C LEU A 130 6.19 13.82 -8.71
N ILE A 131 5.65 14.10 -7.53
CA ILE A 131 5.75 13.19 -6.37
C ILE A 131 5.10 11.85 -6.71
N GLY A 132 3.92 11.86 -7.34
CA GLY A 132 3.25 10.65 -7.80
C GLY A 132 4.12 9.79 -8.72
N LEU A 133 4.83 10.43 -9.65
CA LEU A 133 5.76 9.74 -10.55
C LEU A 133 6.91 9.07 -9.78
N VAL A 134 7.49 9.76 -8.81
CA VAL A 134 8.56 9.21 -7.95
C VAL A 134 8.03 8.03 -7.13
N VAL A 135 6.82 8.13 -6.60
CA VAL A 135 6.17 7.05 -5.84
C VAL A 135 5.89 5.84 -6.74
N VAL A 136 5.43 6.04 -7.99
CA VAL A 136 5.27 4.96 -8.97
C VAL A 136 6.61 4.28 -9.26
N ALA A 137 7.66 5.06 -9.52
CA ALA A 137 8.98 4.52 -9.78
C ALA A 137 9.52 3.70 -8.59
N ALA A 138 9.35 4.20 -7.36
CA ALA A 138 9.70 3.47 -6.14
C ALA A 138 8.89 2.18 -5.98
N GLY A 139 7.59 2.21 -6.30
CA GLY A 139 6.73 1.03 -6.28
C GLY A 139 7.16 -0.04 -7.29
N ILE A 140 7.47 0.37 -8.53
CA ILE A 140 7.98 -0.55 -9.56
C ILE A 140 9.33 -1.15 -9.13
N ALA A 141 10.22 -0.34 -8.57
CA ALA A 141 11.51 -0.82 -8.04
C ALA A 141 11.31 -1.84 -6.90
N ALA A 142 10.38 -1.58 -5.98
CA ALA A 142 10.05 -2.50 -4.89
C ALA A 142 9.49 -3.83 -5.42
N ILE A 143 8.60 -3.80 -6.42
CA ILE A 143 8.10 -5.01 -7.08
C ILE A 143 9.25 -5.77 -7.72
N GLY A 144 10.11 -5.08 -8.47
CA GLY A 144 11.28 -5.67 -9.12
C GLY A 144 12.22 -6.35 -8.12
N LEU A 145 12.49 -5.70 -6.99
CA LEU A 145 13.30 -6.27 -5.90
C LEU A 145 12.62 -7.49 -5.26
N GLY A 146 11.29 -7.45 -5.09
CA GLY A 146 10.52 -8.58 -4.58
C GLY A 146 10.56 -9.78 -5.52
N VAL A 147 10.39 -9.56 -6.82
CA VAL A 147 10.49 -10.62 -7.84
C VAL A 147 11.91 -11.17 -7.89
N TRP A 148 12.92 -10.32 -7.84
CA TRP A 148 14.33 -10.76 -7.83
C TRP A 148 14.66 -11.60 -6.60
N GLU A 149 14.23 -11.21 -5.40
CA GLU A 149 14.42 -12.05 -4.20
C GLU A 149 13.74 -13.41 -4.35
N TRP A 150 12.60 -13.46 -4.99
CA TRP A 150 11.89 -14.73 -5.20
C TRP A 150 12.62 -15.66 -6.19
N LEU A 151 13.18 -15.10 -7.26
CA LEU A 151 13.90 -15.86 -8.28
C LEU A 151 15.31 -16.27 -7.83
N GLU A 152 16.04 -15.35 -7.19
CA GLU A 152 17.45 -15.53 -6.81
C GLU A 152 17.72 -15.04 -5.37
N PRO A 153 17.26 -15.78 -4.34
CA PRO A 153 17.35 -15.33 -2.96
C PRO A 153 18.79 -15.18 -2.45
N GLN A 154 19.74 -15.93 -3.01
CA GLN A 154 21.15 -15.85 -2.61
C GLN A 154 21.82 -14.59 -3.19
N ALA A 155 21.59 -14.28 -4.45
CA ALA A 155 22.09 -13.07 -5.10
C ALA A 155 21.51 -11.81 -4.44
N PHE A 156 20.23 -11.84 -4.09
CA PHE A 156 19.55 -10.74 -3.40
C PHE A 156 20.15 -10.46 -2.02
N ARG A 157 20.43 -11.50 -1.24
CA ARG A 157 21.08 -11.33 0.09
C ARG A 157 22.48 -10.74 -0.05
N ALA A 158 23.29 -11.25 -0.96
CA ALA A 158 24.63 -10.71 -1.24
C ALA A 158 24.56 -9.22 -1.65
N PHE A 159 23.54 -8.86 -2.44
CA PHE A 159 23.33 -7.46 -2.82
C PHE A 159 22.98 -6.59 -1.61
N ILE A 160 22.06 -7.02 -0.75
CA ILE A 160 21.67 -6.25 0.46
C ILE A 160 22.86 -6.08 1.41
N GLU A 161 23.71 -7.07 1.57
CA GLU A 161 24.91 -6.97 2.40
C GLU A 161 25.94 -5.97 1.84
N THR A 162 26.00 -5.80 0.53
CA THR A 162 26.90 -4.84 -0.13
C THR A 162 26.38 -3.40 -0.16
N VAL A 163 25.08 -3.19 -0.03
CA VAL A 163 24.48 -1.83 -0.10
C VAL A 163 24.95 -0.91 1.02
N PRO A 164 24.96 -1.31 2.30
CA PRO A 164 25.45 -0.45 3.38
C PRO A 164 26.91 -0.01 3.17
N GLN A 165 27.77 -0.92 2.73
CA GLN A 165 29.18 -0.63 2.46
C GLN A 165 29.38 0.40 1.35
N ARG A 166 28.55 0.33 0.29
CA ARG A 166 28.58 1.32 -0.80
C ARG A 166 28.04 2.67 -0.38
N VAL A 167 26.99 2.70 0.46
CA VAL A 167 26.43 3.94 1.01
C VAL A 167 27.47 4.63 1.91
N ASP A 168 28.13 3.90 2.79
CA ASP A 168 29.18 4.44 3.64
C ASP A 168 30.38 4.99 2.83
N GLN A 169 30.76 4.30 1.76
CA GLN A 169 31.78 4.79 0.83
C GLN A 169 31.38 6.07 0.09
N LEU A 170 30.10 6.19 -0.29
CA LEU A 170 29.59 7.41 -0.93
C LEU A 170 29.50 8.59 0.06
N LEU A 171 29.01 8.32 1.27
CA LEU A 171 28.93 9.34 2.32
C LEU A 171 30.32 9.84 2.73
N SER A 172 31.30 8.95 2.82
CA SER A 172 32.68 9.34 3.12
C SER A 172 33.35 10.20 2.01
N ARG A 173 32.88 10.07 0.76
CA ARG A 173 33.36 10.90 -0.36
C ARG A 173 32.71 12.27 -0.45
N VAL A 174 31.50 12.43 0.12
CA VAL A 174 30.74 13.71 0.09
C VAL A 174 31.05 14.55 1.35
N ALA A 175 31.58 13.94 2.40
CA ALA A 175 31.91 14.62 3.67
C ALA A 175 33.27 15.36 3.66
N PHE A 176 33.92 15.53 2.49
CA PHE A 176 35.15 16.32 2.32
C PHE A 176 34.93 17.51 1.38
#